data_037e367d8631695eeaf8d30675151912
#
_entry.id   037e367d8631695eeaf8d30675151912
#
_cell.length_a   1.000
_cell.length_b   1.000
_cell.length_c   1.000
_cell.angle_alpha   90.00
_cell.angle_beta   90.00
_cell.angle_gamma   90.00
#
_symmetry.space_group_name_H-M   'P 1'
#
loop_
_entity.id
_entity.type
_entity.pdbx_description
1 polymer ?
#
loop_
_entity_poly.entity_id
_entity_poly.type
_entity_poly.pdbx_seq_one_letter_code
_entity_poly.pdbx_strand_id
1 'polypeptide(L)'
;PVTFVKDKKIELIMRQPDFVNANSVADKINKTLRLRKIVDNVASPALAKDGSTIQVMIPEDYTADPVRFLALIEELAVSVNTPARVVLNERTGTIVATSRVAVSSCAVAHGNIIVNIAQGYDISQPQVPLAGGAPVLSPATDIVINEGEGMLTPFRSMPTVQDVAKSLNALGVTPRDMMAIFQAMKQAGALQAELILR
;
A
#
# COMPACT_ATOMS: atom_id res chain seq x y z
N PRO A 1 26.48 31.50 4.48
CA PRO A 1 25.02 31.42 4.41
C PRO A 1 24.64 30.53 3.24
N VAL A 2 23.92 29.44 3.52
CA VAL A 2 23.43 28.54 2.46
C VAL A 2 22.19 29.22 1.84
N THR A 3 22.32 29.63 0.59
CA THR A 3 21.18 30.21 -0.14
C THR A 3 20.33 29.07 -0.71
N PHE A 4 19.20 28.79 -0.04
CA PHE A 4 18.24 27.74 -0.46
C PHE A 4 17.18 28.27 -1.44
N VAL A 5 17.17 29.57 -1.68
CA VAL A 5 16.29 30.24 -2.66
C VAL A 5 17.10 30.67 -3.85
N LYS A 6 16.72 30.21 -5.05
CA LYS A 6 17.29 30.64 -6.33
C LYS A 6 16.13 31.06 -7.24
N ASP A 7 16.21 32.27 -7.78
CA ASP A 7 15.20 32.80 -8.72
C ASP A 7 13.75 32.71 -8.20
N LYS A 8 13.53 33.08 -6.93
CA LYS A 8 12.23 32.95 -6.25
C LYS A 8 11.68 31.51 -6.21
N LYS A 9 12.55 30.53 -6.26
CA LYS A 9 12.19 29.11 -6.26
C LYS A 9 12.91 28.37 -5.15
N ILE A 10 12.22 27.38 -4.59
CA ILE A 10 12.76 26.40 -3.65
C ILE A 10 12.67 25.03 -4.30
N GLU A 11 13.70 24.21 -4.16
CA GLU A 11 13.70 22.82 -4.57
C GLU A 11 13.60 21.93 -3.32
N LEU A 12 12.50 21.17 -3.23
CA LEU A 12 12.30 20.17 -2.20
C LEU A 12 12.80 18.83 -2.73
N ILE A 13 13.69 18.18 -1.97
CA ILE A 13 14.27 16.91 -2.36
C ILE A 13 13.66 15.81 -1.49
N MET A 14 13.05 14.82 -2.13
CA MET A 14 12.50 13.65 -1.46
C MET A 14 13.60 12.66 -1.12
N ARG A 15 13.54 12.08 0.08
CA ARG A 15 14.53 11.05 0.50
C ARG A 15 14.40 9.75 -0.29
N GLN A 16 13.19 9.41 -0.72
CA GLN A 16 12.90 8.24 -1.54
C GLN A 16 12.26 8.71 -2.83
N PRO A 17 12.91 8.52 -3.99
CA PRO A 17 12.35 8.91 -5.28
C PRO A 17 11.09 8.10 -5.60
N ASP A 18 9.99 8.81 -5.89
CA ASP A 18 8.74 8.20 -6.30
C ASP A 18 7.88 9.24 -7.03
N PHE A 19 7.50 8.97 -8.27
CA PHE A 19 6.77 9.92 -9.11
C PHE A 19 5.36 10.21 -8.59
N VAL A 20 4.68 9.19 -8.03
CA VAL A 20 3.32 9.33 -7.50
C VAL A 20 3.34 10.19 -6.24
N ASN A 21 4.29 9.92 -5.36
CA ASN A 21 4.47 10.68 -4.13
C ASN A 21 4.91 12.11 -4.41
N ALA A 22 5.84 12.34 -5.34
CA ALA A 22 6.26 13.68 -5.75
C ALA A 22 5.09 14.50 -6.28
N ASN A 23 4.26 13.92 -7.14
CA ASN A 23 3.06 14.59 -7.65
C ASN A 23 2.05 14.86 -6.52
N SER A 24 1.82 13.91 -5.63
CA SER A 24 0.90 14.06 -4.49
C SER A 24 1.32 15.18 -3.55
N VAL A 25 2.62 15.35 -3.32
CA VAL A 25 3.17 16.47 -2.53
C VAL A 25 2.93 17.79 -3.26
N ALA A 26 3.24 17.89 -4.55
CA ALA A 26 3.02 19.11 -5.34
C ALA A 26 1.54 19.51 -5.35
N ASP A 27 0.64 18.56 -5.57
CA ASP A 27 -0.81 18.78 -5.55
C ASP A 27 -1.30 19.26 -4.18
N LYS A 28 -0.79 18.67 -3.09
CA LYS A 28 -1.14 19.07 -1.72
C LYS A 28 -0.70 20.50 -1.43
N ILE A 29 0.53 20.87 -1.84
CA ILE A 29 1.03 22.23 -1.70
C ILE A 29 0.13 23.20 -2.48
N ASN A 30 -0.12 22.92 -3.76
CA ASN A 30 -0.96 23.76 -4.60
C ASN A 30 -2.37 23.94 -4.02
N LYS A 31 -3.00 22.84 -3.58
CA LYS A 31 -4.32 22.87 -2.96
C LYS A 31 -4.35 23.72 -1.70
N THR A 32 -3.33 23.59 -0.84
CA THR A 32 -3.28 24.35 0.43
C THR A 32 -3.05 25.82 0.18
N LEU A 33 -2.15 26.20 -0.73
CA LEU A 33 -1.87 27.60 -1.06
C LEU A 33 -3.10 28.30 -1.64
N ARG A 34 -3.88 27.59 -2.47
CA ARG A 34 -5.18 28.10 -2.98
C ARG A 34 -6.21 28.26 -1.85
N LEU A 35 -6.37 27.25 -1.00
CA LEU A 35 -7.32 27.30 0.12
C LEU A 35 -7.02 28.43 1.11
N ARG A 36 -5.74 28.73 1.33
CA ARG A 36 -5.30 29.84 2.17
C ARG A 36 -5.31 31.19 1.44
N LYS A 37 -5.74 31.22 0.16
CA LYS A 37 -5.76 32.43 -0.70
C LYS A 37 -4.39 33.11 -0.82
N ILE A 38 -3.32 32.35 -0.72
CA ILE A 38 -1.95 32.82 -0.91
C ILE A 38 -1.61 32.98 -2.40
N VAL A 39 -2.26 32.16 -3.24
CA VAL A 39 -2.13 32.21 -4.70
C VAL A 39 -3.51 32.12 -5.34
N ASP A 40 -3.60 32.63 -6.55
CA ASP A 40 -4.84 32.55 -7.33
C ASP A 40 -5.24 31.12 -7.66
N ASN A 41 -6.53 30.89 -7.90
CA ASN A 41 -7.10 29.56 -8.16
C ASN A 41 -6.51 28.85 -9.38
N VAL A 42 -5.92 29.57 -10.29
CA VAL A 42 -5.31 29.02 -11.53
C VAL A 42 -3.83 28.72 -11.36
N ALA A 43 -3.16 29.38 -10.40
CA ALA A 43 -1.74 29.21 -10.19
C ALA A 43 -1.39 27.85 -9.60
N SER A 44 -0.33 27.22 -10.11
CA SER A 44 0.26 25.98 -9.60
C SER A 44 1.73 26.21 -9.28
N PRO A 45 2.03 26.85 -8.13
CA PRO A 45 3.40 27.21 -7.76
C PRO A 45 4.29 26.00 -7.49
N ALA A 46 3.73 24.85 -7.14
CA ALA A 46 4.49 23.62 -6.95
C ALA A 46 4.37 22.71 -8.14
N LEU A 47 5.52 22.23 -8.64
CA LEU A 47 5.64 21.33 -9.79
C LEU A 47 6.64 20.22 -9.47
N ALA A 48 6.25 18.96 -9.59
CA ALA A 48 7.17 17.84 -9.54
C ALA A 48 7.97 17.80 -10.86
N LYS A 49 9.29 18.01 -10.79
CA LYS A 49 10.19 17.91 -11.94
C LYS A 49 10.53 16.47 -12.26
N ASP A 50 10.75 15.69 -11.24
CA ASP A 50 11.07 14.26 -11.30
C ASP A 50 10.59 13.56 -10.02
N GLY A 51 10.89 12.25 -9.88
CA GLY A 51 10.48 11.47 -8.71
C GLY A 51 11.13 11.91 -7.39
N SER A 52 12.17 12.74 -7.42
CA SER A 52 12.90 13.21 -6.23
C SER A 52 12.72 14.69 -5.99
N THR A 53 12.51 15.50 -7.04
CA THR A 53 12.63 16.95 -7.00
C THR A 53 11.30 17.62 -7.26
N ILE A 54 10.87 18.43 -6.31
CA ILE A 54 9.67 19.26 -6.42
C ILE A 54 10.11 20.71 -6.38
N GLN A 55 9.86 21.45 -7.44
CA GLN A 55 10.13 22.87 -7.52
C GLN A 55 8.91 23.64 -7.01
N VAL A 56 9.12 24.56 -6.08
CA VAL A 56 8.07 25.41 -5.52
C VAL A 56 8.44 26.87 -5.75
N MET A 57 7.56 27.62 -6.39
CA MET A 57 7.70 29.06 -6.60
C MET A 57 7.22 29.79 -5.34
N ILE A 58 8.01 30.73 -4.84
CA ILE A 58 7.67 31.55 -3.67
C ILE A 58 6.71 32.66 -4.14
N PRO A 59 5.52 32.79 -3.55
CA PRO A 59 4.61 33.89 -3.80
C PRO A 59 5.24 35.23 -3.41
N GLU A 60 4.81 36.31 -4.06
CA GLU A 60 5.39 37.65 -3.83
C GLU A 60 5.34 38.09 -2.36
N ASP A 61 4.24 37.80 -1.70
CA ASP A 61 4.03 38.13 -0.26
C ASP A 61 5.04 37.44 0.68
N TYR A 62 5.68 36.39 0.24
CA TYR A 62 6.65 35.61 1.03
C TYR A 62 8.10 35.77 0.55
N THR A 63 8.34 36.62 -0.46
CA THR A 63 9.69 36.84 -0.99
C THR A 63 10.64 37.46 0.05
N ALA A 64 10.11 38.28 0.96
CA ALA A 64 10.87 38.90 2.05
C ALA A 64 11.13 37.92 3.22
N ASP A 65 10.28 36.88 3.38
CA ASP A 65 10.40 35.88 4.46
C ASP A 65 10.17 34.47 3.92
N PRO A 66 11.14 33.94 3.17
CA PRO A 66 11.04 32.58 2.60
C PRO A 66 11.03 31.47 3.65
N VAL A 67 11.57 31.72 4.85
CA VAL A 67 11.57 30.75 5.95
C VAL A 67 10.15 30.50 6.44
N ARG A 68 9.36 31.55 6.59
CA ARG A 68 7.94 31.43 6.96
C ARG A 68 7.13 30.65 5.92
N PHE A 69 7.44 30.86 4.65
CA PHE A 69 6.81 30.09 3.57
C PHE A 69 7.19 28.61 3.64
N LEU A 70 8.46 28.31 3.88
CA LEU A 70 8.93 26.93 4.02
C LEU A 70 8.28 26.22 5.20
N ALA A 71 8.22 26.88 6.38
CA ALA A 71 7.55 26.36 7.55
C ALA A 71 6.08 25.99 7.29
N LEU A 72 5.38 26.81 6.50
CA LEU A 72 4.00 26.55 6.09
C LEU A 72 3.88 25.30 5.23
N ILE A 73 4.87 25.03 4.37
CA ILE A 73 4.91 23.83 3.54
C ILE A 73 5.27 22.61 4.39
N GLU A 74 6.23 22.71 5.30
CA GLU A 74 6.67 21.59 6.16
C GLU A 74 5.56 21.09 7.10
N GLU A 75 4.62 21.95 7.47
CA GLU A 75 3.45 21.59 8.30
C GLU A 75 2.43 20.71 7.55
N LEU A 76 2.55 20.56 6.22
CA LEU A 76 1.56 19.86 5.43
C LEU A 76 1.63 18.33 5.61
N ALA A 77 0.58 17.76 6.15
CA ALA A 77 0.42 16.31 6.17
C ALA A 77 0.07 15.78 4.76
N VAL A 78 0.94 14.96 4.20
CA VAL A 78 0.76 14.30 2.91
C VAL A 78 0.62 12.80 3.11
N SER A 79 -0.40 12.20 2.50
CA SER A 79 -0.52 10.74 2.44
C SER A 79 0.47 10.21 1.40
N VAL A 80 1.49 9.52 1.86
CA VAL A 80 2.52 8.91 1.00
C VAL A 80 2.10 7.50 0.64
N ASN A 81 2.25 7.14 -0.62
CA ASN A 81 2.13 5.75 -1.04
C ASN A 81 3.42 5.02 -0.67
N THR A 82 3.35 4.23 0.40
CA THR A 82 4.49 3.40 0.82
C THR A 82 4.45 2.06 0.10
N PRO A 83 5.59 1.61 -0.49
CA PRO A 83 5.64 0.29 -1.10
C PRO A 83 5.28 -0.79 -0.08
N ALA A 84 4.44 -1.71 -0.51
CA ALA A 84 4.05 -2.84 0.32
C ALA A 84 5.27 -3.73 0.57
N ARG A 85 5.60 -3.98 1.83
CA ARG A 85 6.74 -4.80 2.26
C ARG A 85 6.31 -5.87 3.24
N VAL A 86 6.88 -7.05 3.08
CA VAL A 86 6.75 -8.16 4.02
C VAL A 86 8.14 -8.54 4.48
N VAL A 87 8.38 -8.43 5.76
CA VAL A 87 9.65 -8.84 6.41
C VAL A 87 9.41 -10.14 7.14
N LEU A 88 10.18 -11.16 6.82
CA LEU A 88 10.15 -12.47 7.47
C LEU A 88 11.47 -12.70 8.20
N ASN A 89 11.39 -13.11 9.45
CA ASN A 89 12.55 -13.50 10.24
C ASN A 89 12.50 -15.01 10.49
N GLU A 90 13.45 -15.75 9.91
CA GLU A 90 13.52 -17.21 10.01
C GLU A 90 13.76 -17.67 11.44
N ARG A 91 14.62 -16.98 12.18
CA ARG A 91 15.03 -17.38 13.50
C ARG A 91 13.93 -17.24 14.55
N THR A 92 13.08 -16.21 14.39
CA THR A 92 12.03 -15.89 15.38
C THR A 92 10.63 -16.26 14.90
N GLY A 93 10.47 -16.62 13.62
CA GLY A 93 9.16 -16.84 12.99
C GLY A 93 8.31 -15.57 12.88
N THR A 94 8.93 -14.38 13.03
CA THR A 94 8.20 -13.12 13.02
C THR A 94 7.90 -12.69 11.60
N ILE A 95 6.63 -12.35 11.33
CA ILE A 95 6.17 -11.81 10.05
C ILE A 95 5.64 -10.41 10.28
N VAL A 96 6.22 -9.43 9.58
CA VAL A 96 5.80 -8.03 9.62
C VAL A 96 5.40 -7.59 8.21
N ALA A 97 4.16 -7.16 8.03
CA ALA A 97 3.68 -6.56 6.79
C ALA A 97 3.38 -5.06 7.02
N THR A 98 3.88 -4.18 6.16
CA THR A 98 3.75 -2.71 6.30
C THR A 98 2.36 -2.17 5.97
N SER A 99 1.56 -2.93 5.23
CA SER A 99 0.17 -2.58 4.87
C SER A 99 -0.63 -3.88 4.73
N ARG A 100 -1.93 -3.77 4.44
CA ARG A 100 -2.74 -4.93 4.07
C ARG A 100 -2.28 -5.46 2.71
N VAL A 101 -1.24 -6.28 2.72
CA VAL A 101 -0.73 -6.95 1.53
C VAL A 101 -1.69 -8.08 1.18
N ALA A 102 -2.49 -7.88 0.14
CA ALA A 102 -3.39 -8.90 -0.36
C ALA A 102 -2.61 -9.99 -1.10
N VAL A 103 -3.10 -11.22 -0.99
CA VAL A 103 -2.59 -12.36 -1.73
C VAL A 103 -3.61 -12.72 -2.81
N SER A 104 -3.16 -12.75 -4.06
CA SER A 104 -3.98 -13.18 -5.19
C SER A 104 -4.20 -14.69 -5.18
N SER A 105 -5.19 -15.17 -5.93
CA SER A 105 -5.45 -16.60 -6.08
C SER A 105 -4.20 -17.34 -6.55
N CYS A 106 -3.83 -18.38 -5.82
CA CYS A 106 -2.70 -19.24 -6.16
C CYS A 106 -2.82 -20.60 -5.45
N ALA A 107 -2.12 -21.59 -5.98
CA ALA A 107 -1.90 -22.87 -5.32
C ALA A 107 -0.40 -23.08 -5.14
N VAL A 108 0.02 -23.36 -3.92
CA VAL A 108 1.41 -23.64 -3.56
C VAL A 108 1.49 -24.95 -2.81
N ALA A 109 2.36 -25.85 -3.25
CA ALA A 109 2.67 -27.09 -2.55
C ALA A 109 4.12 -27.03 -2.03
N HIS A 110 4.32 -27.28 -0.74
CA HIS A 110 5.63 -27.37 -0.12
C HIS A 110 5.66 -28.55 0.88
N GLY A 111 6.46 -29.57 0.59
CA GLY A 111 6.47 -30.80 1.37
C GLY A 111 5.10 -31.48 1.36
N ASN A 112 4.53 -31.68 2.54
CA ASN A 112 3.18 -32.25 2.74
C ASN A 112 2.06 -31.20 2.84
N ILE A 113 2.41 -29.90 2.70
CA ILE A 113 1.47 -28.80 2.86
C ILE A 113 1.03 -28.31 1.49
N ILE A 114 -0.27 -28.25 1.26
CA ILE A 114 -0.86 -27.67 0.05
C ILE A 114 -1.69 -26.47 0.47
N VAL A 115 -1.31 -25.27 -0.01
CA VAL A 115 -2.03 -24.02 0.22
C VAL A 115 -2.74 -23.67 -1.09
N ASN A 116 -4.06 -23.64 -1.05
CA ASN A 116 -4.87 -23.22 -2.18
C ASN A 116 -5.66 -21.98 -1.78
N ILE A 117 -5.39 -20.86 -2.47
CA ILE A 117 -6.09 -19.59 -2.29
C ILE A 117 -6.94 -19.38 -3.53
N ALA A 118 -8.26 -19.56 -3.40
CA ALA A 118 -9.22 -19.33 -4.46
C ALA A 118 -10.07 -18.09 -4.16
N GLN A 119 -10.38 -17.31 -5.20
CA GLN A 119 -11.37 -16.26 -5.10
C GLN A 119 -12.74 -16.85 -5.44
N GLY A 120 -13.62 -16.91 -4.46
CA GLY A 120 -15.03 -17.27 -4.64
C GLY A 120 -15.90 -16.01 -4.70
N TYR A 121 -16.99 -16.09 -5.45
CA TYR A 121 -18.06 -15.09 -5.39
C TYR A 121 -19.23 -15.72 -4.64
N ASP A 122 -19.60 -15.12 -3.52
CA ASP A 122 -20.81 -15.52 -2.80
C ASP A 122 -22.01 -14.88 -3.51
N ILE A 123 -22.78 -15.70 -4.22
CA ILE A 123 -24.00 -15.24 -4.87
C ILE A 123 -25.11 -15.32 -3.82
N SER A 124 -25.38 -14.21 -3.15
CA SER A 124 -26.55 -14.10 -2.29
C SER A 124 -27.80 -14.06 -3.15
N GLN A 125 -28.44 -15.21 -3.34
CA GLN A 125 -29.78 -15.25 -3.92
C GLN A 125 -30.79 -14.85 -2.83
N PRO A 126 -31.60 -13.82 -3.06
CA PRO A 126 -32.72 -13.52 -2.15
C PRO A 126 -33.71 -14.68 -2.18
N GLN A 127 -33.94 -15.30 -1.03
CA GLN A 127 -34.89 -16.44 -0.87
C GLN A 127 -36.34 -16.05 -0.96
N VAL A 128 -36.69 -14.89 -1.52
CA VAL A 128 -38.09 -14.43 -1.63
C VAL A 128 -38.50 -14.38 -3.10
N PRO A 129 -39.40 -15.23 -3.55
CA PRO A 129 -39.78 -15.36 -4.97
C PRO A 129 -40.50 -14.14 -5.57
N LEU A 130 -40.80 -13.09 -4.82
CA LEU A 130 -41.62 -11.93 -5.27
C LEU A 130 -40.96 -10.56 -5.07
N ALA A 131 -39.72 -10.44 -4.57
CA ALA A 131 -39.04 -9.15 -4.50
C ALA A 131 -38.01 -9.09 -5.63
N GLY A 132 -38.24 -8.25 -6.64
CA GLY A 132 -37.37 -8.03 -7.78
C GLY A 132 -36.02 -7.35 -7.39
N GLY A 133 -35.24 -8.00 -6.57
CA GLY A 133 -33.89 -7.57 -6.20
C GLY A 133 -32.88 -8.19 -7.16
N ALA A 134 -32.02 -7.35 -7.75
CA ALA A 134 -30.88 -7.83 -8.53
C ALA A 134 -29.91 -8.60 -7.63
N PRO A 135 -29.29 -9.70 -8.11
CA PRO A 135 -28.28 -10.44 -7.34
C PRO A 135 -27.09 -9.54 -7.04
N VAL A 136 -26.73 -9.43 -5.76
CA VAL A 136 -25.52 -8.72 -5.33
C VAL A 136 -24.39 -9.71 -5.29
N LEU A 137 -23.40 -9.51 -6.17
CA LEU A 137 -22.16 -10.28 -6.18
C LEU A 137 -21.23 -9.74 -5.10
N SER A 138 -21.00 -10.52 -4.05
CA SER A 138 -20.01 -10.21 -3.02
C SER A 138 -18.78 -11.10 -3.24
N PRO A 139 -17.57 -10.56 -3.36
CA PRO A 139 -16.36 -11.38 -3.48
C PRO A 139 -16.11 -12.11 -2.16
N ALA A 140 -16.12 -13.43 -2.19
CA ALA A 140 -15.68 -14.29 -1.11
C ALA A 140 -14.41 -15.02 -1.54
N THR A 141 -13.42 -15.08 -0.67
CA THR A 141 -12.17 -15.80 -0.95
C THR A 141 -12.01 -16.93 0.04
N ASP A 142 -11.84 -18.13 -0.47
CA ASP A 142 -11.60 -19.32 0.33
C ASP A 142 -10.11 -19.69 0.32
N ILE A 143 -9.54 -19.89 1.49
CA ILE A 143 -8.23 -20.51 1.65
C ILE A 143 -8.47 -21.97 2.06
N VAL A 144 -8.09 -22.89 1.20
CA VAL A 144 -8.09 -24.31 1.51
C VAL A 144 -6.65 -24.73 1.78
N ILE A 145 -6.38 -25.11 3.01
CA ILE A 145 -5.11 -25.72 3.42
C ILE A 145 -5.41 -27.15 3.80
N ASN A 146 -4.87 -28.12 3.06
CA ASN A 146 -5.03 -29.55 3.32
C ASN A 146 -3.78 -30.09 4.01
N GLU A 147 -3.92 -30.52 5.26
CA GLU A 147 -3.12 -31.57 5.87
C GLU A 147 -4.05 -32.78 6.02
N GLY A 148 -4.15 -33.64 5.03
CA GLY A 148 -4.82 -34.92 5.13
C GLY A 148 -6.31 -34.95 5.51
N GLU A 149 -6.86 -33.97 6.24
CA GLU A 149 -8.29 -33.75 6.54
C GLU A 149 -8.57 -32.25 6.57
N GLY A 150 -9.24 -31.73 5.52
CA GLY A 150 -9.36 -30.31 5.24
C GLY A 150 -10.27 -29.55 6.19
N MET A 151 -9.76 -28.53 6.84
CA MET A 151 -10.54 -27.51 7.52
C MET A 151 -10.69 -26.29 6.60
N LEU A 152 -11.90 -26.03 6.09
CA LEU A 152 -12.21 -24.89 5.25
C LEU A 152 -12.45 -23.66 6.14
N THR A 153 -11.66 -22.62 5.96
CA THR A 153 -11.90 -21.34 6.60
C THR A 153 -12.34 -20.32 5.54
N PRO A 154 -13.63 -19.98 5.43
CA PRO A 154 -14.09 -19.02 4.43
C PRO A 154 -13.70 -17.60 4.81
N PHE A 155 -13.09 -16.87 3.90
CA PHE A 155 -12.79 -15.45 4.05
C PHE A 155 -13.68 -14.61 3.13
N ARG A 156 -14.35 -13.61 3.68
CA ARG A 156 -15.24 -12.70 2.93
C ARG A 156 -14.53 -11.61 2.13
N SER A 157 -13.19 -11.59 2.11
CA SER A 157 -12.37 -10.61 1.39
C SER A 157 -11.09 -11.29 0.92
N MET A 158 -10.35 -10.65 -0.01
CA MET A 158 -9.00 -11.12 -0.39
C MET A 158 -8.16 -11.34 0.86
N PRO A 159 -7.58 -12.55 1.05
CA PRO A 159 -6.77 -12.83 2.22
C PRO A 159 -5.52 -11.96 2.20
N THR A 160 -5.15 -11.47 3.35
CA THR A 160 -3.88 -10.78 3.53
C THR A 160 -2.77 -11.79 3.86
N VAL A 161 -1.52 -11.37 3.67
CA VAL A 161 -0.36 -12.15 4.12
C VAL A 161 -0.48 -12.54 5.59
N GLN A 162 -1.05 -11.65 6.42
CA GLN A 162 -1.25 -11.91 7.84
C GLN A 162 -2.27 -13.03 8.09
N ASP A 163 -3.33 -13.09 7.29
CA ASP A 163 -4.35 -14.13 7.41
C ASP A 163 -3.80 -15.49 6.99
N VAL A 164 -3.06 -15.54 5.90
CA VAL A 164 -2.35 -16.75 5.44
C VAL A 164 -1.34 -17.20 6.51
N ALA A 165 -0.55 -16.29 7.05
CA ALA A 165 0.42 -16.60 8.10
C ALA A 165 -0.23 -17.13 9.37
N LYS A 166 -1.35 -16.56 9.79
CA LYS A 166 -2.13 -17.07 10.95
C LYS A 166 -2.63 -18.47 10.71
N SER A 167 -3.17 -18.74 9.51
CA SER A 167 -3.68 -20.07 9.16
C SER A 167 -2.56 -21.12 9.12
N LEU A 168 -1.41 -20.79 8.53
CA LEU A 168 -0.23 -21.67 8.52
C LEU A 168 0.30 -21.95 9.94
N ASN A 169 0.35 -20.90 10.77
CA ASN A 169 0.81 -21.04 12.15
C ASN A 169 -0.16 -21.89 13.00
N ALA A 170 -1.47 -21.77 12.76
CA ALA A 170 -2.48 -22.60 13.43
C ALA A 170 -2.35 -24.09 13.09
N LEU A 171 -1.80 -24.40 11.91
CA LEU A 171 -1.48 -25.75 11.47
C LEU A 171 -0.12 -26.26 11.98
N GLY A 172 0.60 -25.47 12.74
CA GLY A 172 1.91 -25.83 13.27
C GLY A 172 3.04 -25.83 12.23
N VAL A 173 2.86 -25.13 11.12
CA VAL A 173 3.88 -25.00 10.06
C VAL A 173 5.13 -24.30 10.63
N THR A 174 6.31 -24.84 10.33
CA THR A 174 7.55 -24.26 10.84
C THR A 174 7.82 -22.88 10.19
N PRO A 175 8.52 -21.95 10.88
CA PRO A 175 8.88 -20.66 10.30
C PRO A 175 9.63 -20.77 8.96
N ARG A 176 10.46 -21.81 8.82
CA ARG A 176 11.23 -22.08 7.61
C ARG A 176 10.33 -22.47 6.43
N ASP A 177 9.35 -23.34 6.67
CA ASP A 177 8.40 -23.77 5.65
C ASP A 177 7.47 -22.61 5.26
N MET A 178 7.04 -21.80 6.22
CA MET A 178 6.28 -20.58 5.94
C MET A 178 7.03 -19.63 4.99
N MET A 179 8.33 -19.44 5.22
CA MET A 179 9.14 -18.61 4.32
C MET A 179 9.21 -19.19 2.91
N ALA A 180 9.43 -20.51 2.78
CA ALA A 180 9.47 -21.17 1.49
C ALA A 180 8.12 -21.00 0.74
N ILE A 181 7.00 -21.11 1.46
CA ILE A 181 5.66 -20.89 0.90
C ILE A 181 5.49 -19.45 0.43
N PHE A 182 5.85 -18.44 1.26
CA PHE A 182 5.75 -17.03 0.85
C PHE A 182 6.69 -16.67 -0.29
N GLN A 183 7.88 -17.25 -0.34
CA GLN A 183 8.79 -17.10 -1.49
C GLN A 183 8.18 -17.67 -2.77
N ALA A 184 7.60 -18.87 -2.71
CA ALA A 184 6.91 -19.48 -3.84
C ALA A 184 5.72 -18.62 -4.31
N MET A 185 4.91 -18.09 -3.38
CA MET A 185 3.83 -17.13 -3.68
C MET A 185 4.34 -15.86 -4.35
N LYS A 186 5.49 -15.34 -3.91
CA LYS A 186 6.12 -14.18 -4.53
C LYS A 186 6.61 -14.48 -5.93
N GLN A 187 7.26 -15.62 -6.15
CA GLN A 187 7.74 -16.06 -7.47
C GLN A 187 6.59 -16.34 -8.43
N ALA A 188 5.48 -16.86 -7.95
CA ALA A 188 4.24 -17.05 -8.72
C ALA A 188 3.50 -15.74 -9.02
N GLY A 189 3.95 -14.60 -8.48
CA GLY A 189 3.27 -13.30 -8.66
C GLY A 189 2.00 -13.12 -7.84
N ALA A 190 1.67 -14.05 -6.95
CA ALA A 190 0.50 -13.97 -6.07
C ALA A 190 0.68 -12.95 -4.95
N LEU A 191 1.92 -12.61 -4.60
CA LEU A 191 2.27 -11.64 -3.57
C LEU A 191 2.82 -10.36 -4.20
N GLN A 192 2.02 -9.29 -4.19
CA GLN A 192 2.41 -7.98 -4.73
C GLN A 192 3.06 -7.10 -3.66
N ALA A 193 4.16 -7.57 -3.08
CA ALA A 193 4.94 -6.85 -2.08
C ALA A 193 6.44 -7.17 -2.25
N GLU A 194 7.28 -6.30 -1.74
CA GLU A 194 8.71 -6.59 -1.56
C GLU A 194 8.87 -7.57 -0.39
N LEU A 195 9.50 -8.72 -0.64
CA LEU A 195 9.76 -9.73 0.38
C LEU A 195 11.20 -9.59 0.87
N ILE A 196 11.36 -9.30 2.16
CA ILE A 196 12.65 -9.15 2.83
C ILE A 196 12.82 -10.28 3.83
N LEU A 197 13.89 -11.06 3.67
CA LEU A 197 14.24 -12.16 4.56
C LEU A 197 15.37 -11.72 5.48
N ARG A 198 15.28 -12.09 6.75
CA ARG A 198 16.30 -11.82 7.79
C ARG A 198 16.51 -13.02 8.70
#